data_95da251c9923f9f9764c114371327215
#
_entry.id   95da251c9923f9f9764c114371327215
#
_cell.length_a   1.000
_cell.length_b   1.000
_cell.length_c   1.000
_cell.angle_alpha   90.00
_cell.angle_beta   90.00
_cell.angle_gamma   90.00
#
_symmetry.space_group_name_H-M   'P 1'
#
loop_
_entity.id
_entity.type
_entity.pdbx_description
1 polymer ?
#
loop_
_entity_poly.entity_id
_entity_poly.type
_entity_poly.pdbx_seq_one_letter_code
_entity_poly.pdbx_strand_id
1 'polypeptide(L)'
;MLSLQKQHRYTAREIIRLNNRKEQDYSRECKVCKKIGHVDEEGVCPLCRKIEKLSKNVLYADFFSVVLENPDEREDAMPLPGGYCLVADDEKKLCRRMENDDYFVRAYSKNKLYTGKHIATKLWVGDYSTGSTFEEFAREAEGISRIGVLRADVDNLGQAIVSGFCNSKNGDRYMTLSRTATLSRQLSLFFKYYIRFILENGEYSLEGKNGGKKRQATIVYSGGDDVFIVLSLIHISEPTRPRLIS
;
A
#
# COMPACT_ATOMS: atom_id res chain seq x y z
N MET A 1 -11.86 -29.86 -13.93
CA MET A 1 -11.37 -28.98 -15.00
C MET A 1 -10.12 -28.17 -14.62
N LEU A 2 -10.02 -27.59 -13.43
CA LEU A 2 -8.84 -26.83 -12.98
C LEU A 2 -7.53 -27.64 -12.89
N SER A 3 -7.59 -28.96 -12.65
CA SER A 3 -6.39 -29.82 -12.56
C SER A 3 -5.74 -30.10 -13.93
N LEU A 4 -6.54 -30.18 -14.99
CA LEU A 4 -6.04 -30.39 -16.35
C LEU A 4 -5.27 -29.17 -16.90
N GLN A 5 -5.71 -27.95 -16.59
CA GLN A 5 -4.98 -26.74 -16.99
C GLN A 5 -3.63 -26.58 -16.28
N LYS A 6 -3.48 -27.15 -15.07
CA LYS A 6 -2.19 -27.16 -14.37
C LYS A 6 -1.18 -28.12 -14.98
N GLN A 7 -1.61 -29.09 -15.77
CA GLN A 7 -0.72 -30.06 -16.44
C GLN A 7 -0.11 -29.52 -17.74
N HIS A 8 -0.67 -28.47 -18.33
CA HIS A 8 -0.10 -27.78 -19.49
C HIS A 8 0.94 -26.71 -19.12
N ARG A 9 1.73 -26.98 -18.11
CA ARG A 9 2.87 -26.12 -17.79
C ARG A 9 4.01 -26.43 -18.76
N TYR A 10 4.68 -25.40 -19.23
CA TYR A 10 5.91 -25.54 -19.97
C TYR A 10 6.90 -26.42 -19.19
N THR A 11 7.47 -27.41 -19.85
CA THR A 11 8.56 -28.20 -19.26
C THR A 11 9.79 -27.31 -19.08
N ALA A 12 10.67 -27.64 -18.17
CA ALA A 12 11.94 -26.93 -17.99
C ALA A 12 12.72 -26.81 -19.32
N ARG A 13 12.66 -27.86 -20.15
CA ARG A 13 13.29 -27.91 -21.48
C ARG A 13 12.68 -26.89 -22.44
N GLU A 14 11.38 -26.71 -22.42
CA GLU A 14 10.69 -25.73 -23.26
C GLU A 14 10.99 -24.30 -22.82
N ILE A 15 11.03 -24.04 -21.49
CA ILE A 15 11.40 -22.74 -20.93
C ILE A 15 12.83 -22.37 -21.31
N ILE A 16 13.78 -23.28 -21.15
CA ILE A 16 15.18 -23.09 -21.53
C ILE A 16 15.29 -22.83 -23.04
N ARG A 17 14.58 -23.63 -23.86
CA ARG A 17 14.57 -23.46 -25.32
C ARG A 17 13.95 -22.13 -25.78
N LEU A 18 12.93 -21.63 -25.08
CA LEU A 18 12.34 -20.32 -25.34
C LEU A 18 13.27 -19.17 -24.96
N ASN A 19 13.95 -19.29 -23.84
CA ASN A 19 14.90 -18.27 -23.36
C ASN A 19 16.18 -18.19 -24.21
N ASN A 20 16.64 -19.32 -24.74
CA ASN A 20 17.89 -19.38 -25.53
C ASN A 20 17.69 -19.16 -27.02
N ARG A 21 16.50 -18.78 -27.47
CA ARG A 21 16.20 -18.65 -28.91
C ARG A 21 16.83 -17.46 -29.63
N LYS A 22 17.24 -16.41 -28.90
CA LYS A 22 17.90 -15.22 -29.46
C LYS A 22 18.87 -14.67 -28.41
N GLU A 23 20.01 -14.21 -28.89
CA GLU A 23 20.85 -13.32 -28.08
C GLU A 23 20.01 -12.09 -27.68
N GLN A 24 19.99 -11.80 -26.39
CA GLN A 24 19.24 -10.68 -25.86
C GLN A 24 20.20 -9.49 -25.74
N ASP A 25 19.79 -8.37 -26.28
CA ASP A 25 20.52 -7.12 -26.14
C ASP A 25 20.24 -6.49 -24.76
N TYR A 26 21.12 -6.80 -23.81
CA TYR A 26 21.03 -6.28 -22.43
C TYR A 26 21.29 -4.78 -22.33
N SER A 27 21.80 -4.13 -23.37
CA SER A 27 21.96 -2.66 -23.39
C SER A 27 20.61 -1.95 -23.30
N ARG A 28 19.53 -2.64 -23.67
CA ARG A 28 18.15 -2.19 -23.65
C ARG A 28 17.36 -2.70 -22.42
N GLU A 29 18.05 -3.24 -21.42
CA GLU A 29 17.41 -3.69 -20.18
C GLU A 29 17.06 -2.49 -19.29
N CYS A 30 15.79 -2.40 -18.87
CA CYS A 30 15.36 -1.39 -17.92
C CYS A 30 15.99 -1.61 -16.53
N LYS A 31 16.66 -0.60 -15.99
CA LYS A 31 17.32 -0.67 -14.67
C LYS A 31 16.35 -0.98 -13.53
N VAL A 32 15.06 -0.64 -13.68
CA VAL A 32 14.03 -0.79 -12.64
C VAL A 32 13.35 -2.15 -12.73
N CYS A 33 12.67 -2.45 -13.85
CA CYS A 33 11.86 -3.67 -13.98
C CYS A 33 12.57 -4.84 -14.66
N LYS A 34 13.80 -4.65 -15.12
CA LYS A 34 14.63 -5.67 -15.78
C LYS A 34 14.04 -6.21 -17.09
N LYS A 35 13.06 -5.56 -17.66
CA LYS A 35 12.53 -5.92 -18.99
C LYS A 35 13.38 -5.32 -20.09
N ILE A 36 13.65 -6.12 -21.11
CA ILE A 36 14.34 -5.69 -22.32
C ILE A 36 13.33 -5.04 -23.26
N GLY A 37 13.60 -3.81 -23.69
CA GLY A 37 12.71 -3.06 -24.55
C GLY A 37 13.26 -1.69 -24.91
N HIS A 38 12.38 -0.72 -25.12
CA HIS A 38 12.78 0.66 -25.29
C HIS A 38 13.06 1.27 -23.90
N VAL A 39 14.23 1.88 -23.74
CA VAL A 39 14.65 2.60 -22.53
C VAL A 39 15.11 4.00 -22.92
N ASP A 40 14.95 4.96 -22.00
CA ASP A 40 15.44 6.32 -22.15
C ASP A 40 16.98 6.42 -21.91
N GLU A 41 17.52 7.64 -21.96
CA GLU A 41 18.95 7.90 -21.75
C GLU A 41 19.44 7.46 -20.36
N GLU A 42 18.55 7.44 -19.36
CA GLU A 42 18.85 6.96 -18.01
C GLU A 42 18.72 5.44 -17.86
N GLY A 43 18.27 4.75 -18.91
CA GLY A 43 18.06 3.30 -18.92
C GLY A 43 16.76 2.85 -18.25
N VAL A 44 15.73 3.69 -18.27
CA VAL A 44 14.41 3.39 -17.66
C VAL A 44 13.36 3.26 -18.76
N CYS A 45 12.51 2.23 -18.69
CA CYS A 45 11.44 2.05 -19.67
C CYS A 45 10.28 3.05 -19.44
N PRO A 46 9.47 3.36 -20.47
CA PRO A 46 8.38 4.33 -20.37
C PRO A 46 7.37 4.03 -19.25
N LEU A 47 7.08 2.76 -19.01
CA LEU A 47 6.16 2.35 -17.93
C LEU A 47 6.74 2.67 -16.55
N CYS A 48 8.00 2.30 -16.31
CA CYS A 48 8.65 2.59 -15.03
C CYS A 48 8.78 4.10 -14.80
N ARG A 49 9.06 4.87 -15.85
CA ARG A 49 9.10 6.34 -15.77
C ARG A 49 7.74 6.94 -15.40
N LYS A 50 6.65 6.43 -15.98
CA LYS A 50 5.29 6.88 -15.63
C LYS A 50 4.92 6.51 -14.19
N ILE A 51 5.30 5.31 -13.73
CA ILE A 51 5.09 4.88 -12.33
C ILE A 51 5.89 5.77 -11.37
N GLU A 52 7.13 6.08 -11.69
CA GLU A 52 7.97 6.97 -10.88
C GLU A 52 7.35 8.37 -10.73
N LYS A 53 6.87 8.96 -11.84
CA LYS A 53 6.18 10.26 -11.82
C LYS A 53 4.91 10.22 -10.98
N LEU A 54 4.06 9.21 -11.18
CA LEU A 54 2.84 9.04 -10.39
C LEU A 54 3.15 8.88 -8.90
N SER A 55 4.19 8.11 -8.55
CA SER A 55 4.52 7.80 -7.15
C SER A 55 4.78 9.03 -6.30
N LYS A 56 5.35 10.09 -6.88
CA LYS A 56 5.59 11.37 -6.20
C LYS A 56 4.28 12.04 -5.74
N ASN A 57 3.20 11.82 -6.47
CA ASN A 57 1.90 12.41 -6.20
C ASN A 57 1.01 11.52 -5.32
N VAL A 58 1.29 10.22 -5.20
CA VAL A 58 0.45 9.24 -4.47
C VAL A 58 0.27 9.61 -3.00
N LEU A 59 1.32 10.11 -2.34
CA LEU A 59 1.27 10.46 -0.92
C LEU A 59 0.34 11.66 -0.66
N TYR A 60 0.31 12.62 -1.58
CA TYR A 60 -0.42 13.87 -1.42
C TYR A 60 -1.80 13.87 -2.06
N ALA A 61 -2.10 12.89 -2.91
CA ALA A 61 -3.39 12.79 -3.57
C ALA A 61 -4.51 12.43 -2.58
N ASP A 62 -5.66 13.06 -2.74
CA ASP A 62 -6.90 12.70 -2.05
C ASP A 62 -7.72 11.68 -2.85
N PHE A 63 -7.49 11.60 -4.17
CA PHE A 63 -8.24 10.75 -5.09
C PHE A 63 -7.33 10.09 -6.11
N PHE A 64 -7.76 8.91 -6.55
CA PHE A 64 -7.21 8.23 -7.71
C PHE A 64 -8.30 8.14 -8.76
N SER A 65 -8.14 8.90 -9.84
CA SER A 65 -9.12 8.95 -10.93
C SER A 65 -8.75 8.02 -12.06
N VAL A 66 -9.75 7.28 -12.56
CA VAL A 66 -9.64 6.50 -13.79
C VAL A 66 -10.22 7.34 -14.91
N VAL A 67 -9.44 7.52 -15.95
CA VAL A 67 -9.76 8.35 -17.10
C VAL A 67 -9.46 7.61 -18.39
N LEU A 68 -10.12 7.99 -19.49
CA LEU A 68 -9.76 7.50 -20.81
C LEU A 68 -8.40 8.06 -21.23
N GLU A 69 -7.62 7.24 -21.92
CA GLU A 69 -6.30 7.63 -22.39
C GLU A 69 -6.44 8.73 -23.43
N ASN A 70 -5.86 9.90 -23.11
CA ASN A 70 -5.64 10.95 -24.09
C ASN A 70 -4.13 11.13 -24.23
N PRO A 71 -3.53 10.73 -25.36
CA PRO A 71 -2.08 10.67 -25.50
C PRO A 71 -1.36 12.00 -25.33
N ASP A 72 -2.04 13.12 -25.52
CA ASP A 72 -1.38 14.42 -25.62
C ASP A 72 -1.18 15.17 -24.27
N GLU A 73 -1.75 14.71 -23.15
CA GLU A 73 -1.78 15.56 -21.94
C GLU A 73 -1.18 14.95 -20.66
N ARG A 74 -0.56 13.74 -20.67
CA ARG A 74 -0.36 13.08 -19.36
C ARG A 74 0.97 12.41 -19.12
N GLU A 75 1.89 13.24 -18.74
CA GLU A 75 3.18 12.76 -18.23
C GLU A 75 3.04 11.97 -16.90
N ASP A 76 2.05 12.29 -16.04
CA ASP A 76 1.89 11.72 -14.70
C ASP A 76 0.84 10.60 -14.58
N ALA A 77 0.29 10.15 -15.70
CA ALA A 77 -0.71 9.11 -15.74
C ALA A 77 -0.09 7.71 -15.87
N MET A 78 -0.54 6.77 -15.04
CA MET A 78 -0.17 5.36 -15.16
C MET A 78 -1.13 4.65 -16.12
N PRO A 79 -0.64 4.03 -17.20
CA PRO A 79 -1.49 3.33 -18.14
C PRO A 79 -2.13 2.08 -17.51
N LEU A 80 -3.41 1.89 -17.73
CA LEU A 80 -4.20 0.73 -17.37
C LEU A 80 -4.60 -0.06 -18.63
N PRO A 81 -4.96 -1.34 -18.51
CA PRO A 81 -5.51 -2.11 -19.62
C PRO A 81 -6.78 -1.46 -20.20
N GLY A 82 -6.99 -1.62 -21.51
CA GLY A 82 -8.23 -1.18 -22.19
C GLY A 82 -8.28 0.31 -22.53
N GLY A 83 -7.14 0.99 -22.63
CA GLY A 83 -7.09 2.41 -23.00
C GLY A 83 -7.46 3.37 -21.89
N TYR A 84 -7.34 2.92 -20.63
CA TYR A 84 -7.55 3.76 -19.45
C TYR A 84 -6.22 4.21 -18.86
N CYS A 85 -6.29 5.28 -18.05
CA CYS A 85 -5.17 5.74 -17.23
C CYS A 85 -5.62 5.98 -15.78
N LEU A 86 -4.70 5.76 -14.84
CA LEU A 86 -4.85 6.15 -13.44
C LEU A 86 -4.05 7.43 -13.20
N VAL A 87 -4.72 8.43 -12.61
CA VAL A 87 -4.10 9.71 -12.21
C VAL A 87 -4.34 9.98 -10.73
N ALA A 88 -3.42 10.70 -10.12
CA ALA A 88 -3.49 11.12 -8.72
C ALA A 88 -3.98 12.57 -8.64
N ASP A 89 -5.13 12.79 -8.03
CA ASP A 89 -5.82 14.07 -8.01
C ASP A 89 -6.03 14.61 -6.59
N ASP A 90 -6.03 15.93 -6.47
CA ASP A 90 -6.68 16.64 -5.39
C ASP A 90 -8.16 16.92 -5.73
N GLU A 91 -8.92 17.47 -4.76
CA GLU A 91 -10.34 17.75 -4.95
C GLU A 91 -10.61 18.73 -6.11
N LYS A 92 -9.76 19.73 -6.30
CA LYS A 92 -9.92 20.72 -7.37
C LYS A 92 -9.69 20.12 -8.76
N LYS A 93 -8.69 19.27 -8.89
CA LYS A 93 -8.41 18.55 -10.13
C LYS A 93 -9.50 17.54 -10.44
N LEU A 94 -9.99 16.83 -9.43
CA LEU A 94 -11.11 15.91 -9.59
C LEU A 94 -12.36 16.63 -10.12
N CYS A 95 -12.76 17.76 -9.51
CA CYS A 95 -13.93 18.53 -9.97
C CYS A 95 -13.81 18.92 -11.44
N ARG A 96 -12.65 19.44 -11.87
CA ARG A 96 -12.42 19.81 -13.29
C ARG A 96 -12.50 18.59 -14.22
N ARG A 97 -12.05 17.41 -13.79
CA ARG A 97 -12.17 16.19 -14.61
C ARG A 97 -13.59 15.71 -14.73
N MET A 98 -14.38 15.84 -13.66
CA MET A 98 -15.79 15.43 -13.64
C MET A 98 -16.69 16.31 -14.54
N GLU A 99 -16.23 17.48 -14.96
CA GLU A 99 -16.93 18.33 -15.93
C GLU A 99 -16.91 17.75 -17.37
N ASN A 100 -16.03 16.77 -17.62
CA ASN A 100 -15.88 16.12 -18.92
C ASN A 100 -16.25 14.63 -18.82
N ASP A 101 -17.54 14.33 -19.05
CA ASP A 101 -18.09 12.97 -18.95
C ASP A 101 -17.49 11.98 -19.98
N ASP A 102 -17.07 12.44 -21.16
CA ASP A 102 -16.49 11.58 -22.19
C ASP A 102 -15.10 11.04 -21.80
N TYR A 103 -14.50 11.65 -20.83
CA TYR A 103 -13.14 11.45 -20.44
C TYR A 103 -13.00 10.83 -19.04
N PHE A 104 -13.80 11.27 -18.08
CA PHE A 104 -13.79 10.83 -16.71
C PHE A 104 -14.65 9.57 -16.54
N VAL A 105 -14.06 8.51 -15.96
CA VAL A 105 -14.77 7.23 -15.74
C VAL A 105 -15.23 7.11 -14.29
N ARG A 106 -14.30 7.21 -13.35
CA ARG A 106 -14.60 7.16 -11.91
C ARG A 106 -13.41 7.63 -11.06
N ALA A 107 -13.67 7.95 -9.82
CA ALA A 107 -12.64 8.20 -8.83
C ALA A 107 -12.75 7.29 -7.60
N TYR A 108 -11.63 7.06 -6.95
CA TYR A 108 -11.51 6.36 -5.67
C TYR A 108 -10.97 7.35 -4.66
N SER A 109 -11.68 7.54 -3.55
CA SER A 109 -11.21 8.42 -2.46
C SER A 109 -10.17 7.70 -1.60
N LYS A 110 -9.09 8.39 -1.25
CA LYS A 110 -8.06 7.89 -0.33
C LYS A 110 -8.37 8.34 1.11
N ASN A 111 -8.55 7.38 2.02
CA ASN A 111 -8.75 7.60 3.46
C ASN A 111 -9.91 8.54 3.85
N LYS A 112 -10.79 8.90 2.93
CA LYS A 112 -11.94 9.77 3.17
C LYS A 112 -13.23 9.11 2.68
N LEU A 113 -14.35 9.50 3.31
CA LEU A 113 -15.69 9.08 2.92
C LEU A 113 -16.28 10.13 2.01
N TYR A 114 -16.34 9.83 0.73
CA TYR A 114 -17.12 10.62 -0.23
C TYR A 114 -18.27 9.80 -0.77
N THR A 115 -19.39 10.45 -1.00
CA THR A 115 -20.55 9.86 -1.64
C THR A 115 -20.85 10.63 -2.92
N GLY A 116 -21.03 9.94 -4.03
CA GLY A 116 -21.33 10.56 -5.32
C GLY A 116 -21.46 9.53 -6.43
N LYS A 117 -22.13 9.90 -7.51
CA LYS A 117 -22.41 9.02 -8.64
C LYS A 117 -21.15 8.41 -9.27
N HIS A 118 -20.08 9.19 -9.33
CA HIS A 118 -18.82 8.80 -9.98
C HIS A 118 -17.69 8.52 -9.00
N ILE A 119 -17.90 8.69 -7.71
CA ILE A 119 -16.94 8.36 -6.67
C ILE A 119 -17.29 6.98 -6.16
N ALA A 120 -16.49 6.01 -6.55
CA ALA A 120 -16.64 4.65 -6.12
C ALA A 120 -15.98 4.43 -4.75
N THR A 121 -15.54 3.30 -4.48
CA THR A 121 -15.05 2.76 -3.21
C THR A 121 -13.91 3.59 -2.60
N LYS A 122 -13.89 3.68 -1.31
CA LYS A 122 -12.81 4.18 -0.48
C LYS A 122 -11.60 3.26 -0.59
N LEU A 123 -10.43 3.85 -0.75
CA LEU A 123 -9.16 3.16 -0.60
C LEU A 123 -8.59 3.51 0.78
N TRP A 124 -8.46 2.51 1.63
CA TRP A 124 -7.75 2.66 2.89
C TRP A 124 -6.28 2.38 2.67
N VAL A 125 -5.44 3.36 2.97
CA VAL A 125 -3.99 3.32 2.76
C VAL A 125 -3.31 3.80 4.02
N GLY A 126 -2.34 3.05 4.51
CA GLY A 126 -1.47 3.47 5.60
C GLY A 126 -0.39 4.40 5.04
N ASP A 127 -0.71 5.69 4.89
CA ASP A 127 0.14 6.68 4.24
C ASP A 127 0.66 7.76 5.20
N TYR A 128 0.62 7.52 6.50
CA TYR A 128 1.12 8.48 7.49
C TYR A 128 2.63 8.67 7.36
N SER A 129 3.04 9.90 7.18
CA SER A 129 4.44 10.29 7.16
C SER A 129 4.61 11.72 7.67
N THR A 130 5.58 11.93 8.55
CA THR A 130 5.97 13.25 9.07
C THR A 130 7.33 13.71 8.59
N GLY A 131 8.11 12.82 7.97
CA GLY A 131 9.43 13.11 7.41
C GLY A 131 9.70 12.26 6.16
N SER A 132 10.69 12.65 5.38
CA SER A 132 11.05 12.02 4.12
C SER A 132 12.35 11.21 4.20
N THR A 133 13.22 11.50 5.17
CA THR A 133 14.52 10.84 5.31
C THR A 133 14.74 10.32 6.72
N PHE A 134 15.59 9.30 6.86
CA PHE A 134 15.94 8.75 8.16
C PHE A 134 16.74 9.74 9.02
N GLU A 135 17.50 10.64 8.37
CA GLU A 135 18.25 11.69 9.03
C GLU A 135 17.33 12.71 9.71
N GLU A 136 16.18 13.03 9.12
CA GLU A 136 15.16 13.90 9.73
C GLU A 136 14.65 13.28 11.02
N PHE A 137 14.26 12.00 11.01
CA PHE A 137 13.80 11.29 12.21
C PHE A 137 14.88 11.19 13.29
N ALA A 138 16.14 10.96 12.90
CA ALA A 138 17.24 10.88 13.84
C ALA A 138 17.56 12.24 14.48
N ARG A 139 17.41 13.35 13.75
CA ARG A 139 17.64 14.71 14.29
C ARG A 139 16.59 15.14 15.29
N GLU A 140 15.36 14.69 15.13
CA GLU A 140 14.25 14.99 16.02
C GLU A 140 14.22 14.09 17.28
N ALA A 141 15.14 13.12 17.38
CA ALA A 141 15.24 12.27 18.56
C ALA A 141 15.76 13.05 19.76
N GLU A 142 15.14 12.86 20.93
CA GLU A 142 15.65 13.39 22.20
C GLU A 142 16.79 12.50 22.71
N GLY A 143 17.96 13.09 22.95
CA GLY A 143 19.15 12.39 23.41
C GLY A 143 20.02 11.87 22.27
N ILE A 144 20.14 10.56 22.12
CA ILE A 144 20.97 9.95 21.07
C ILE A 144 20.21 9.97 19.75
N SER A 145 20.82 10.52 18.68
CA SER A 145 20.25 10.55 17.32
C SER A 145 20.10 9.14 16.74
N ARG A 146 19.00 8.49 17.03
CA ARG A 146 18.64 7.14 16.55
C ARG A 146 17.20 7.10 16.09
N ILE A 147 16.92 6.16 15.20
CA ILE A 147 15.56 5.83 14.75
C ILE A 147 15.08 4.57 15.45
N GLY A 148 13.77 4.50 15.68
CA GLY A 148 13.09 3.29 16.09
C GLY A 148 12.46 2.61 14.87
N VAL A 149 12.42 1.29 14.89
CA VAL A 149 11.75 0.47 13.88
C VAL A 149 10.76 -0.42 14.58
N LEU A 150 9.50 -0.33 14.15
CA LEU A 150 8.44 -1.21 14.62
C LEU A 150 7.97 -2.08 13.45
N ARG A 151 7.98 -3.38 13.67
CA ARG A 151 7.35 -4.36 12.79
C ARG A 151 6.33 -5.14 13.60
N ALA A 152 5.13 -5.23 13.11
CA ALA A 152 4.08 -6.05 13.71
C ALA A 152 3.43 -6.91 12.64
N ASP A 153 3.04 -8.12 13.03
CA ASP A 153 2.40 -9.13 12.20
C ASP A 153 1.35 -9.87 13.03
N VAL A 154 0.30 -10.38 12.40
CA VAL A 154 -0.74 -11.15 13.09
C VAL A 154 -0.37 -12.63 13.10
N ASP A 155 -0.06 -13.14 14.29
CA ASP A 155 0.27 -14.56 14.47
C ASP A 155 -0.92 -15.46 14.09
N ASN A 156 -0.60 -16.54 13.39
CA ASN A 156 -1.57 -17.61 13.04
C ASN A 156 -2.82 -17.15 12.28
N LEU A 157 -2.75 -16.05 11.52
CA LEU A 157 -3.88 -15.51 10.77
C LEU A 157 -4.53 -16.55 9.85
N GLY A 158 -3.72 -17.36 9.16
CA GLY A 158 -4.22 -18.42 8.29
C GLY A 158 -5.12 -19.41 9.04
N GLN A 159 -4.73 -19.84 10.24
CA GLN A 159 -5.52 -20.71 11.08
C GLN A 159 -6.77 -20.00 11.64
N ALA A 160 -6.66 -18.75 12.04
CA ALA A 160 -7.78 -17.94 12.49
C ALA A 160 -8.86 -17.79 11.40
N ILE A 161 -8.47 -17.63 10.14
CA ILE A 161 -9.40 -17.55 9.01
C ILE A 161 -10.07 -18.90 8.74
N VAL A 162 -9.33 -20.01 8.81
CA VAL A 162 -9.85 -21.35 8.46
C VAL A 162 -10.72 -21.93 9.59
N SER A 163 -10.32 -21.79 10.84
CA SER A 163 -10.96 -22.46 11.98
C SER A 163 -11.34 -21.56 13.16
N GLY A 164 -11.06 -20.26 13.09
CA GLY A 164 -11.25 -19.33 14.21
C GLY A 164 -12.72 -19.15 14.64
N PHE A 165 -13.68 -19.49 13.80
CA PHE A 165 -15.11 -19.43 14.12
C PHE A 165 -15.71 -20.77 14.54
N CYS A 166 -14.90 -21.84 14.58
CA CYS A 166 -15.29 -23.13 15.09
C CYS A 166 -15.15 -23.16 16.62
N ASN A 167 -16.13 -23.69 17.32
CA ASN A 167 -16.02 -23.91 18.75
C ASN A 167 -16.74 -25.20 19.19
N SER A 168 -16.39 -25.71 20.38
CA SER A 168 -16.92 -26.96 20.94
C SER A 168 -18.45 -26.98 21.18
N LYS A 169 -19.06 -25.80 21.35
CA LYS A 169 -20.50 -25.67 21.60
C LYS A 169 -21.35 -25.62 20.35
N ASN A 170 -20.87 -24.95 19.31
CA ASN A 170 -21.63 -24.64 18.10
C ASN A 170 -21.07 -25.30 16.83
N GLY A 171 -20.01 -26.12 16.95
CA GLY A 171 -19.34 -26.73 15.79
C GLY A 171 -19.04 -25.74 14.71
N ASP A 172 -19.39 -26.05 13.48
CA ASP A 172 -19.09 -25.23 12.29
C ASP A 172 -20.15 -24.17 11.98
N ARG A 173 -21.17 -24.01 12.84
CA ARG A 173 -22.30 -23.09 12.59
C ARG A 173 -21.87 -21.66 12.28
N TYR A 174 -20.74 -21.22 12.83
CA TYR A 174 -20.22 -19.86 12.65
C TYR A 174 -19.10 -19.75 11.61
N MET A 175 -18.71 -20.84 10.99
CA MET A 175 -17.76 -20.86 9.88
C MET A 175 -18.45 -20.44 8.58
N THR A 176 -18.67 -19.15 8.42
CA THR A 176 -19.34 -18.59 7.24
C THR A 176 -18.41 -17.65 6.49
N LEU A 177 -18.54 -17.64 5.16
CA LEU A 177 -17.79 -16.73 4.30
C LEU A 177 -17.97 -15.26 4.72
N SER A 178 -19.17 -14.89 5.16
CA SER A 178 -19.47 -13.53 5.64
C SER A 178 -18.64 -13.14 6.86
N ARG A 179 -18.47 -14.05 7.82
CA ARG A 179 -17.65 -13.78 9.02
C ARG A 179 -16.16 -13.69 8.68
N THR A 180 -15.67 -14.59 7.84
CA THR A 180 -14.29 -14.55 7.34
C THR A 180 -14.02 -13.26 6.57
N ALA A 181 -14.92 -12.86 5.69
CA ALA A 181 -14.82 -11.59 4.96
C ALA A 181 -14.85 -10.36 5.90
N THR A 182 -15.67 -10.42 6.96
CA THR A 182 -15.75 -9.37 7.97
C THR A 182 -14.45 -9.26 8.76
N LEU A 183 -13.89 -10.39 9.22
CA LEU A 183 -12.60 -10.44 9.92
C LEU A 183 -11.48 -9.83 9.04
N SER A 184 -11.37 -10.30 7.80
CA SER A 184 -10.38 -9.79 6.85
C SER A 184 -10.52 -8.28 6.62
N ARG A 185 -11.76 -7.78 6.50
CA ARG A 185 -12.02 -6.35 6.37
C ARG A 185 -11.63 -5.56 7.60
N GLN A 186 -11.94 -6.07 8.80
CA GLN A 186 -11.61 -5.39 10.06
C GLN A 186 -10.09 -5.34 10.28
N LEU A 187 -9.37 -6.41 9.98
CA LEU A 187 -7.90 -6.43 10.02
C LEU A 187 -7.32 -5.41 9.03
N SER A 188 -7.80 -5.42 7.79
CA SER A 188 -7.35 -4.46 6.78
C SER A 188 -7.60 -3.00 7.20
N LEU A 189 -8.75 -2.71 7.81
CA LEU A 189 -9.05 -1.38 8.35
C LEU A 189 -8.13 -1.03 9.52
N PHE A 190 -7.86 -1.98 10.42
CA PHE A 190 -6.96 -1.76 11.54
C PHE A 190 -5.57 -1.34 11.06
N PHE A 191 -4.95 -2.14 10.20
CA PHE A 191 -3.60 -1.89 9.73
C PHE A 191 -3.50 -0.64 8.86
N LYS A 192 -4.48 -0.38 7.97
CA LYS A 192 -4.42 0.72 7.01
C LYS A 192 -4.95 2.04 7.53
N TYR A 193 -5.98 2.02 8.37
CA TYR A 193 -6.65 3.24 8.83
C TYR A 193 -6.41 3.54 10.31
N TYR A 194 -6.63 2.58 11.21
CA TYR A 194 -6.53 2.84 12.65
C TYR A 194 -5.10 3.10 13.10
N ILE A 195 -4.10 2.40 12.56
CA ILE A 195 -2.70 2.69 12.89
C ILE A 195 -2.33 4.11 12.47
N ARG A 196 -2.72 4.54 11.26
CA ARG A 196 -2.56 5.93 10.84
C ARG A 196 -3.22 6.90 11.83
N PHE A 197 -4.47 6.64 12.19
CA PHE A 197 -5.22 7.48 13.14
C PHE A 197 -4.53 7.57 14.50
N ILE A 198 -4.01 6.47 15.04
CA ILE A 198 -3.25 6.44 16.29
C ILE A 198 -1.99 7.30 16.18
N LEU A 199 -1.24 7.20 15.10
CA LEU A 199 -0.03 8.00 14.90
C LEU A 199 -0.34 9.50 14.74
N GLU A 200 -1.43 9.83 14.06
CA GLU A 200 -1.85 11.19 13.79
C GLU A 200 -2.37 11.91 15.05
N ASN A 201 -3.14 11.22 15.88
CA ASN A 201 -3.79 11.82 17.04
C ASN A 201 -3.02 11.59 18.35
N GLY A 202 -2.08 10.66 18.40
CA GLY A 202 -1.28 10.38 19.59
C GLY A 202 -2.10 9.96 20.82
N GLU A 203 -3.26 9.37 20.61
CA GLU A 203 -4.27 9.09 21.65
C GLU A 203 -3.80 8.08 22.72
N TYR A 204 -2.87 7.22 22.36
CA TYR A 204 -2.36 6.16 23.26
C TYR A 204 -0.95 6.47 23.73
N SER A 205 -0.84 7.37 24.71
CA SER A 205 0.39 7.56 25.46
C SER A 205 0.35 6.70 26.72
N LEU A 206 1.40 5.92 26.98
CA LEU A 206 1.54 5.13 28.22
C LEU A 206 1.56 6.00 29.48
N GLU A 207 1.87 7.27 29.34
CA GLU A 207 1.94 8.24 30.44
C GLU A 207 0.65 9.03 30.65
N GLY A 208 -0.37 8.85 29.83
CA GLY A 208 -1.66 9.54 29.97
C GLY A 208 -1.63 11.07 29.82
N LYS A 209 -0.46 11.67 29.63
CA LYS A 209 -0.26 13.13 29.69
C LYS A 209 -0.17 13.85 28.34
N ASN A 210 -0.02 13.13 27.24
CA ASN A 210 0.24 13.70 25.91
C ASN A 210 -0.75 13.26 24.84
N GLY A 211 -2.02 13.15 25.16
CA GLY A 211 -3.06 13.00 24.15
C GLY A 211 -3.02 14.17 23.16
N GLY A 212 -3.04 13.88 21.87
CA GLY A 212 -3.22 14.88 20.84
C GLY A 212 -1.97 15.36 20.10
N LYS A 213 -0.76 14.89 20.39
CA LYS A 213 0.43 15.20 19.59
C LYS A 213 0.64 14.16 18.49
N LYS A 214 0.80 14.63 17.27
CA LYS A 214 1.24 13.78 16.13
C LYS A 214 2.56 13.10 16.46
N ARG A 215 2.68 11.82 16.15
CA ARG A 215 3.93 11.07 16.30
C ARG A 215 4.85 11.33 15.13
N GLN A 216 6.14 11.51 15.42
CA GLN A 216 7.17 11.61 14.39
C GLN A 216 7.48 10.19 13.87
N ALA A 217 6.78 9.81 12.82
CA ALA A 217 6.81 8.46 12.29
C ALA A 217 6.47 8.44 10.80
N THR A 218 6.90 7.38 10.12
CA THR A 218 6.49 7.06 8.76
C THR A 218 6.07 5.61 8.68
N ILE A 219 4.88 5.37 8.16
CA ILE A 219 4.46 4.03 7.76
C ILE A 219 5.15 3.73 6.42
N VAL A 220 6.12 2.81 6.45
CA VAL A 220 6.83 2.37 5.25
C VAL A 220 5.92 1.45 4.42
N TYR A 221 5.25 0.52 5.08
CA TYR A 221 4.15 -0.23 4.51
C TYR A 221 3.15 -0.66 5.58
N SER A 222 1.92 -0.88 5.15
CA SER A 222 0.84 -1.40 5.98
C SER A 222 -0.04 -2.30 5.11
N GLY A 223 -0.01 -3.59 5.42
CA GLY A 223 -0.71 -4.64 4.68
C GLY A 223 -2.11 -4.94 5.19
N GLY A 224 -2.53 -6.18 4.98
CA GLY A 224 -3.77 -6.71 5.56
C GLY A 224 -3.62 -7.24 6.98
N ASP A 225 -2.39 -7.61 7.36
CA ASP A 225 -2.04 -8.30 8.60
C ASP A 225 -0.69 -7.86 9.18
N ASP A 226 0.11 -7.10 8.44
CA ASP A 226 1.41 -6.65 8.88
C ASP A 226 1.63 -5.15 8.66
N VAL A 227 2.56 -4.58 9.42
CA VAL A 227 2.94 -3.18 9.32
C VAL A 227 4.42 -2.99 9.63
N PHE A 228 5.04 -2.07 8.92
CA PHE A 228 6.39 -1.61 9.17
C PHE A 228 6.41 -0.09 9.31
N ILE A 229 6.87 0.40 10.46
CA ILE A 229 6.88 1.82 10.81
C ILE A 229 8.30 2.20 11.23
N VAL A 230 8.76 3.33 10.73
CA VAL A 230 9.97 4.01 11.22
C VAL A 230 9.54 5.23 12.02
N LEU A 231 10.16 5.44 13.18
CA LEU A 231 9.78 6.50 14.09
C LEU A 231 11.02 7.14 14.76
N SER A 232 10.85 8.39 15.19
CA SER A 232 11.85 9.07 16.03
C SER A 232 11.79 8.53 17.46
N LEU A 233 12.94 8.43 18.13
CA LEU A 233 13.05 7.93 19.50
C LEU A 233 12.56 8.91 20.59
N ILE A 234 12.02 10.06 20.23
CA ILE A 234 11.39 11.01 21.18
C ILE A 234 10.32 10.36 22.08
N HIS A 235 9.71 9.27 21.58
CA HIS A 235 8.53 8.66 22.16
C HIS A 235 8.76 7.27 22.76
N ILE A 236 10.00 6.81 22.78
CA ILE A 236 10.36 5.58 23.50
C ILE A 236 10.80 6.01 24.90
N SER A 237 9.83 6.11 25.80
CA SER A 237 10.13 6.03 27.24
C SER A 237 10.84 4.69 27.50
N GLU A 238 11.80 4.68 28.45
CA GLU A 238 12.64 3.53 28.77
C GLU A 238 11.87 2.20 28.71
N PRO A 239 12.48 1.13 28.20
CA PRO A 239 11.86 -0.18 28.23
C PRO A 239 11.52 -0.49 29.68
N THR A 240 10.24 -0.59 29.97
CA THR A 240 9.73 -1.05 31.25
C THR A 240 10.47 -2.35 31.57
N ARG A 241 11.34 -2.33 32.59
CA ARG A 241 11.99 -3.54 33.08
C ARG A 241 10.89 -4.56 33.33
N PRO A 242 10.95 -5.76 32.79
CA PRO A 242 9.98 -6.78 33.10
C PRO A 242 9.98 -6.93 34.62
N ARG A 243 8.85 -6.61 35.27
CA ARG A 243 8.66 -6.95 36.66
C ARG A 243 8.70 -8.48 36.70
N LEU A 244 9.78 -9.02 37.22
CA LEU A 244 9.82 -10.41 37.67
C LEU A 244 8.69 -10.54 38.70
N ILE A 245 7.62 -11.22 38.31
CA ILE A 245 6.58 -11.66 39.25
C ILE A 245 7.23 -12.80 40.01
N SER A 246 7.61 -12.50 41.26
CA SER A 246 8.02 -13.49 42.26
C SER A 246 6.80 -14.22 42.79
#